data_75fe1981a6df1d7c7852bdcad81640f1
#
_entry.id   75fe1981a6df1d7c7852bdcad81640f1
#
_cell.length_a   1.000
_cell.length_b   1.000
_cell.length_c   1.000
_cell.angle_alpha   90.00
_cell.angle_beta   90.00
_cell.angle_gamma   90.00
#
_symmetry.space_group_name_H-M   'P 1'
#
loop_
_entity.id
_entity.type
_entity.pdbx_description
1 polymer ?
#
loop_
_entity_poly.entity_id
_entity_poly.type
_entity_poly.pdbx_seq_one_letter_code
_entity_poly.pdbx_strand_id
1 'polypeptide(L)'
;MRTYGEKRVRQSEILQLLLLDNLYSLSGSDKIVFQGGTALRWVYGGLRFSEDLDFVTSLPISKNKALLEKADQKIAKACLVHFGPGQIEWQIKGSRQHALKTFCIYRPQAQRERIAVKLEFEELKAGILPDFKSNILKELPPVAGLIAHGELMLPYTSSIVLAETPQEILSDKIRALYERRYIKGRDFYDIWWIVNQLNTSPDWTKTQQKLSMYKTVFVPSRGPGYFQDNASASEIVESLEADLPRFLPGSVLAQHRQNKYQHFIQTVKQVTARLLEQGLRDYLNDV
;
A
#
# COMPACT_ATOMS: atom_id res chain seq x y z
N MET A 1 -13.23 18.15 3.33
CA MET A 1 -12.09 17.35 2.86
C MET A 1 -11.29 16.90 4.07
N ARG A 2 -10.89 15.59 4.18
CA ARG A 2 -10.00 15.14 5.28
C ARG A 2 -8.58 15.62 4.98
N THR A 3 -7.97 16.31 5.93
CA THR A 3 -6.56 16.74 5.86
C THR A 3 -5.68 15.80 6.70
N TYR A 4 -4.37 15.90 6.50
CA TYR A 4 -3.39 15.22 7.33
C TYR A 4 -3.53 15.68 8.79
N GLY A 5 -3.82 14.72 9.68
CA GLY A 5 -3.94 14.97 11.13
C GLY A 5 -2.95 14.08 11.87
N GLU A 6 -1.91 14.66 12.46
CA GLU A 6 -0.78 13.93 13.05
C GLU A 6 -1.19 12.86 14.06
N LYS A 7 -2.07 13.19 15.01
CA LYS A 7 -2.56 12.24 16.00
C LYS A 7 -3.27 11.06 15.37
N ARG A 8 -4.19 11.33 14.42
CA ARG A 8 -4.95 10.29 13.71
C ARG A 8 -4.04 9.41 12.87
N VAL A 9 -3.09 10.02 12.18
CA VAL A 9 -2.10 9.30 11.37
C VAL A 9 -1.27 8.39 12.27
N ARG A 10 -0.73 8.91 13.37
CA ARG A 10 0.09 8.14 14.30
C ARG A 10 -0.66 6.94 14.91
N GLN A 11 -1.91 7.13 15.32
CA GLN A 11 -2.72 6.03 15.84
C GLN A 11 -2.98 4.94 14.77
N SER A 12 -3.25 5.35 13.54
CA SER A 12 -3.43 4.40 12.44
C SER A 12 -2.12 3.68 12.10
N GLU A 13 -0.98 4.36 12.10
CA GLU A 13 0.35 3.78 11.88
C GLU A 13 0.70 2.75 12.96
N ILE A 14 0.42 3.05 14.24
CA ILE A 14 0.62 2.08 15.32
C ILE A 14 -0.27 0.85 15.09
N LEU A 15 -1.56 1.02 14.79
CA LEU A 15 -2.46 -0.11 14.53
C LEU A 15 -1.99 -0.94 13.32
N GLN A 16 -1.46 -0.32 12.26
CA GLN A 16 -0.86 -1.04 11.13
C GLN A 16 0.29 -1.96 11.57
N LEU A 17 1.19 -1.46 12.40
CA LEU A 17 2.34 -2.23 12.88
C LEU A 17 1.92 -3.35 13.82
N LEU A 18 0.93 -3.12 14.69
CA LEU A 18 0.34 -4.17 15.53
C LEU A 18 -0.32 -5.27 14.68
N LEU A 19 -1.01 -4.89 13.60
CA LEU A 19 -1.60 -5.83 12.65
C LEU A 19 -0.53 -6.65 11.93
N LEU A 20 0.51 -6.01 11.42
CA LEU A 20 1.63 -6.70 10.74
C LEU A 20 2.32 -7.68 11.70
N ASP A 21 2.68 -7.24 12.91
CA ASP A 21 3.34 -8.09 13.88
C ASP A 21 2.51 -9.33 14.23
N ASN A 22 1.23 -9.14 14.54
CA ASN A 22 0.38 -10.24 14.92
C ASN A 22 0.02 -11.18 13.77
N LEU A 23 -0.18 -10.68 12.53
CA LEU A 23 -0.42 -11.51 11.37
C LEU A 23 0.81 -12.37 11.02
N TYR A 24 1.99 -11.75 10.95
CA TYR A 24 3.22 -12.46 10.60
C TYR A 24 3.77 -13.34 11.73
N SER A 25 3.21 -13.28 12.93
CA SER A 25 3.50 -14.24 14.01
C SER A 25 2.74 -15.57 13.86
N LEU A 26 1.83 -15.69 12.91
CA LEU A 26 0.99 -16.87 12.72
C LEU A 26 1.56 -17.83 11.68
N SER A 27 1.35 -19.13 11.90
CA SER A 27 1.60 -20.14 10.87
C SER A 27 0.68 -19.89 9.65
N GLY A 28 1.24 -19.95 8.45
CA GLY A 28 0.55 -19.65 7.20
C GLY A 28 0.71 -18.21 6.70
N SER A 29 1.34 -17.31 7.49
CA SER A 29 1.66 -15.96 7.05
C SER A 29 2.77 -15.91 5.98
N ASP A 30 3.52 -16.99 5.81
CA ASP A 30 4.47 -17.20 4.72
C ASP A 30 3.81 -17.24 3.33
N LYS A 31 2.49 -17.28 3.26
CA LYS A 31 1.68 -17.27 2.04
C LYS A 31 1.07 -15.91 1.69
N ILE A 32 1.32 -14.90 2.50
CA ILE A 32 0.90 -13.52 2.25
C ILE A 32 2.13 -12.64 2.06
N VAL A 33 2.11 -11.78 1.06
CA VAL A 33 3.19 -10.82 0.78
C VAL A 33 2.63 -9.41 0.87
N PHE A 34 3.23 -8.61 1.72
CA PHE A 34 2.87 -7.22 1.97
C PHE A 34 3.30 -6.34 0.81
N GLN A 35 2.41 -5.47 0.34
CA GLN A 35 2.64 -4.63 -0.84
C GLN A 35 2.15 -3.19 -0.67
N GLY A 36 2.26 -2.42 -1.71
CA GLY A 36 1.62 -1.13 -1.87
C GLY A 36 2.28 0.03 -1.11
N GLY A 37 1.51 1.11 -0.91
CA GLY A 37 2.04 2.35 -0.32
C GLY A 37 2.48 2.21 1.13
N THR A 38 1.88 1.30 1.90
CA THR A 38 2.24 1.07 3.30
C THR A 38 3.50 0.22 3.40
N ALA A 39 3.76 -0.67 2.44
CA ALA A 39 5.05 -1.35 2.33
C ALA A 39 6.17 -0.34 1.98
N LEU A 40 5.90 0.62 1.08
CA LEU A 40 6.85 1.73 0.83
C LEU A 40 7.14 2.52 2.11
N ARG A 41 6.11 2.79 2.93
CA ARG A 41 6.24 3.54 4.19
C ARG A 41 7.12 2.80 5.21
N TRP A 42 6.80 1.55 5.50
CA TRP A 42 7.42 0.83 6.61
C TRP A 42 8.72 0.12 6.22
N VAL A 43 8.75 -0.51 5.06
CA VAL A 43 9.91 -1.32 4.65
C VAL A 43 10.96 -0.48 3.95
N TYR A 44 10.54 0.51 3.15
CA TYR A 44 11.44 1.31 2.32
C TYR A 44 11.60 2.77 2.77
N GLY A 45 11.04 3.15 3.90
CA GLY A 45 11.23 4.48 4.50
C GLY A 45 10.50 5.61 3.80
N GLY A 46 9.43 5.32 3.04
CA GLY A 46 8.60 6.31 2.37
C GLY A 46 8.02 7.35 3.35
N LEU A 47 7.97 8.61 2.94
CA LEU A 47 7.60 9.71 3.83
C LEU A 47 6.09 9.97 3.91
N ARG A 48 5.33 9.55 2.89
CA ARG A 48 3.89 9.76 2.93
C ARG A 48 3.18 8.73 3.79
N PHE A 49 2.16 9.17 4.50
CA PHE A 49 1.21 8.28 5.18
C PHE A 49 0.45 7.41 4.17
N SER A 50 0.17 6.16 4.56
CA SER A 50 -0.68 5.24 3.81
C SER A 50 -1.72 4.64 4.76
N GLU A 51 -2.98 4.54 4.30
CA GLU A 51 -4.10 4.16 5.18
C GLU A 51 -4.34 2.65 5.23
N ASP A 52 -3.98 1.95 4.16
CA ASP A 52 -4.38 0.56 3.91
C ASP A 52 -3.20 -0.39 4.11
N LEU A 53 -3.47 -1.63 4.51
CA LEU A 53 -2.53 -2.74 4.44
C LEU A 53 -2.94 -3.63 3.26
N ASP A 54 -2.14 -3.63 2.22
CA ASP A 54 -2.39 -4.38 1.00
C ASP A 54 -1.52 -5.63 0.96
N PHE A 55 -2.11 -6.77 0.62
CA PHE A 55 -1.42 -8.05 0.53
C PHE A 55 -1.80 -8.78 -0.75
N VAL A 56 -0.83 -9.46 -1.33
CA VAL A 56 -1.08 -10.52 -2.29
C VAL A 56 -0.92 -11.87 -1.62
N THR A 57 -1.64 -12.87 -2.09
CA THR A 57 -1.68 -14.16 -1.42
C THR A 57 -1.87 -15.33 -2.39
N SER A 58 -1.17 -16.42 -2.11
CA SER A 58 -1.44 -17.70 -2.75
C SER A 58 -2.56 -18.49 -2.07
N LEU A 59 -3.07 -18.02 -0.92
CA LEU A 59 -4.15 -18.65 -0.18
C LEU A 59 -5.53 -18.24 -0.73
N PRO A 60 -6.51 -19.16 -0.73
CA PRO A 60 -7.91 -18.78 -0.95
C PRO A 60 -8.40 -17.77 0.09
N ILE A 61 -9.33 -16.91 -0.27
CA ILE A 61 -9.89 -15.87 0.61
C ILE A 61 -10.42 -16.42 1.94
N SER A 62 -11.01 -17.62 1.93
CA SER A 62 -11.47 -18.28 3.16
C SER A 62 -10.34 -18.55 4.17
N LYS A 63 -9.14 -18.89 3.70
CA LYS A 63 -7.97 -19.09 4.55
C LYS A 63 -7.42 -17.77 5.10
N ASN A 64 -7.49 -16.68 4.32
CA ASN A 64 -7.13 -15.34 4.81
C ASN A 64 -8.09 -14.87 5.90
N LYS A 65 -9.40 -15.12 5.78
CA LYS A 65 -10.37 -14.87 6.86
C LYS A 65 -10.02 -15.64 8.13
N ALA A 66 -9.74 -16.94 8.02
CA ALA A 66 -9.34 -17.76 9.16
C ALA A 66 -8.02 -17.29 9.80
N LEU A 67 -7.09 -16.72 9.02
CA LEU A 67 -5.87 -16.12 9.53
C LEU A 67 -6.18 -14.87 10.38
N LEU A 68 -7.07 -14.00 9.91
CA LEU A 68 -7.53 -12.82 10.67
C LEU A 68 -8.24 -13.21 11.96
N GLU A 69 -9.10 -14.22 11.94
CA GLU A 69 -9.79 -14.74 13.12
C GLU A 69 -8.79 -15.27 14.17
N LYS A 70 -7.74 -15.97 13.75
CA LYS A 70 -6.67 -16.43 14.65
C LYS A 70 -5.85 -15.29 15.25
N ALA A 71 -5.70 -14.17 14.51
CA ALA A 71 -4.96 -12.99 14.97
C ALA A 71 -5.77 -12.14 15.98
N ASP A 72 -7.10 -12.22 15.95
CA ASP A 72 -8.02 -11.30 16.64
C ASP A 72 -7.66 -11.05 18.11
N GLN A 73 -7.56 -12.10 18.92
CA GLN A 73 -7.26 -11.98 20.35
C GLN A 73 -5.88 -11.36 20.61
N LYS A 74 -4.87 -11.68 19.79
CA LYS A 74 -3.54 -11.10 19.91
C LYS A 74 -3.55 -9.61 19.59
N ILE A 75 -4.25 -9.23 18.53
CA ILE A 75 -4.41 -7.84 18.11
C ILE A 75 -5.19 -7.06 19.18
N ALA A 76 -6.26 -7.63 19.73
CA ALA A 76 -7.04 -7.01 20.81
C ALA A 76 -6.18 -6.70 22.05
N LYS A 77 -5.33 -7.66 22.47
CA LYS A 77 -4.38 -7.46 23.58
C LYS A 77 -3.34 -6.37 23.27
N ALA A 78 -2.80 -6.37 22.06
CA ALA A 78 -1.84 -5.35 21.64
C ALA A 78 -2.49 -3.95 21.60
N CYS A 79 -3.72 -3.84 21.10
CA CYS A 79 -4.48 -2.59 21.09
C CYS A 79 -4.78 -2.09 22.51
N LEU A 80 -5.12 -2.99 23.45
CA LEU A 80 -5.33 -2.62 24.86
C LEU A 80 -4.10 -1.96 25.47
N VAL A 81 -2.90 -2.47 25.18
CA VAL A 81 -1.64 -1.92 25.69
C VAL A 81 -1.38 -0.51 25.13
N HIS A 82 -1.67 -0.28 23.85
CA HIS A 82 -1.32 0.99 23.17
C HIS A 82 -2.39 2.07 23.26
N PHE A 83 -3.67 1.68 23.27
CA PHE A 83 -4.80 2.59 23.14
C PHE A 83 -5.72 2.60 24.38
N GLY A 84 -5.37 1.79 25.42
CA GLY A 84 -6.20 1.59 26.61
C GLY A 84 -7.41 0.68 26.36
N PRO A 85 -8.29 0.50 27.38
CA PRO A 85 -9.47 -0.36 27.27
C PRO A 85 -10.35 0.01 26.06
N GLY A 86 -10.82 -0.99 25.33
CA GLY A 86 -11.63 -0.78 24.13
C GLY A 86 -12.09 -2.10 23.51
N GLN A 87 -12.72 -2.00 22.35
CA GLN A 87 -13.24 -3.14 21.62
C GLN A 87 -12.69 -3.16 20.20
N ILE A 88 -12.36 -4.35 19.72
CA ILE A 88 -11.99 -4.61 18.33
C ILE A 88 -13.21 -5.07 17.54
N GLU A 89 -13.32 -4.62 16.31
CA GLU A 89 -14.42 -4.94 15.39
C GLU A 89 -13.83 -5.17 13.99
N TRP A 90 -14.29 -6.23 13.32
CA TRP A 90 -13.97 -6.50 11.93
C TRP A 90 -15.16 -6.21 11.03
N GLN A 91 -14.99 -5.31 10.05
CA GLN A 91 -16.05 -4.99 9.09
C GLN A 91 -15.62 -5.42 7.68
N ILE A 92 -16.22 -6.49 7.18
CA ILE A 92 -16.03 -6.89 5.78
C ILE A 92 -16.78 -5.88 4.90
N LYS A 93 -16.05 -5.15 4.04
CA LYS A 93 -16.61 -4.16 3.10
C LYS A 93 -16.84 -4.72 1.71
N GLY A 94 -16.17 -5.81 1.38
CA GLY A 94 -16.34 -6.53 0.12
C GLY A 94 -15.58 -7.83 0.16
N SER A 95 -16.23 -8.86 -0.31
CA SER A 95 -15.61 -10.16 -0.57
C SER A 95 -16.02 -10.53 -1.98
N ARG A 96 -15.10 -10.39 -2.93
CA ARG A 96 -15.24 -10.96 -4.26
C ARG A 96 -14.62 -12.36 -4.24
N GLN A 97 -14.84 -13.12 -5.30
CA GLN A 97 -14.31 -14.49 -5.38
C GLN A 97 -12.80 -14.59 -5.08
N HIS A 98 -12.03 -13.58 -5.49
CA HIS A 98 -10.56 -13.56 -5.41
C HIS A 98 -9.98 -12.36 -4.66
N ALA A 99 -10.81 -11.61 -3.93
CA ALA A 99 -10.35 -10.46 -3.15
C ALA A 99 -11.19 -10.29 -1.87
N LEU A 100 -10.50 -9.94 -0.77
CA LEU A 100 -11.10 -9.61 0.51
C LEU A 100 -10.74 -8.18 0.89
N LYS A 101 -11.75 -7.39 1.25
CA LYS A 101 -11.58 -6.05 1.83
C LYS A 101 -12.27 -6.03 3.19
N THR A 102 -11.49 -5.79 4.23
CA THR A 102 -12.00 -5.71 5.61
C THR A 102 -11.35 -4.55 6.36
N PHE A 103 -12.06 -4.03 7.36
CA PHE A 103 -11.51 -3.06 8.30
C PHE A 103 -11.30 -3.74 9.65
N CYS A 104 -10.10 -3.54 10.21
CA CYS A 104 -9.87 -3.68 11.64
C CYS A 104 -10.15 -2.33 12.29
N ILE A 105 -11.08 -2.29 13.23
CA ILE A 105 -11.51 -1.08 13.91
C ILE A 105 -11.32 -1.28 15.41
N TYR A 106 -10.54 -0.42 16.04
CA TYR A 106 -10.45 -0.34 17.50
C TYR A 106 -11.22 0.86 18.02
N ARG A 107 -12.05 0.65 19.05
CA ARG A 107 -12.85 1.70 19.72
C ARG A 107 -12.39 1.82 21.17
N PRO A 108 -11.43 2.73 21.46
CA PRO A 108 -11.05 3.00 22.84
C PRO A 108 -12.22 3.56 23.64
N GLN A 109 -12.43 3.11 24.88
CA GLN A 109 -13.50 3.60 25.75
C GLN A 109 -13.35 5.07 26.12
N ALA A 110 -12.10 5.53 26.28
CA ALA A 110 -11.78 6.89 26.68
C ALA A 110 -11.82 7.91 25.54
N GLN A 111 -12.06 7.49 24.28
CA GLN A 111 -12.03 8.36 23.10
C GLN A 111 -13.29 8.19 22.27
N ARG A 112 -13.79 9.30 21.69
CA ARG A 112 -14.92 9.26 20.74
C ARG A 112 -14.51 8.74 19.36
N GLU A 113 -13.25 8.96 18.99
CA GLU A 113 -12.75 8.58 17.67
C GLU A 113 -12.29 7.12 17.66
N ARG A 114 -12.69 6.43 16.60
CA ARG A 114 -12.23 5.07 16.31
C ARG A 114 -10.91 5.12 15.55
N ILE A 115 -10.06 4.14 15.81
CA ILE A 115 -8.86 3.87 15.05
C ILE A 115 -9.19 2.74 14.06
N ALA A 116 -8.93 2.94 12.77
CA ALA A 116 -9.33 1.96 11.76
C ALA A 116 -8.25 1.83 10.69
N VAL A 117 -7.93 0.59 10.33
CA VAL A 117 -7.04 0.23 9.23
C VAL A 117 -7.80 -0.72 8.31
N LYS A 118 -7.74 -0.46 7.01
CA LYS A 118 -8.27 -1.35 5.99
C LYS A 118 -7.21 -2.37 5.60
N LEU A 119 -7.61 -3.64 5.49
CA LEU A 119 -6.78 -4.71 4.96
C LEU A 119 -7.40 -5.18 3.64
N GLU A 120 -6.57 -5.30 2.61
CA GLU A 120 -6.96 -5.85 1.33
C GLU A 120 -6.07 -7.06 1.03
N PHE A 121 -6.70 -8.18 0.62
CA PHE A 121 -6.01 -9.39 0.16
C PHE A 121 -6.47 -9.66 -1.27
N GLU A 122 -5.52 -9.87 -2.17
CA GLU A 122 -5.79 -10.23 -3.56
C GLU A 122 -5.12 -11.56 -3.90
N GLU A 123 -5.91 -12.52 -4.43
CA GLU A 123 -5.41 -13.85 -4.76
C GLU A 123 -4.59 -13.83 -6.04
N LEU A 124 -3.45 -14.52 -5.99
CA LEU A 124 -2.60 -14.80 -7.13
C LEU A 124 -3.04 -16.10 -7.84
N LYS A 125 -2.73 -16.21 -9.12
CA LYS A 125 -2.85 -17.46 -9.87
C LYS A 125 -1.92 -18.50 -9.26
N ALA A 126 -2.30 -19.79 -9.38
CA ALA A 126 -1.54 -20.89 -8.81
C ALA A 126 -0.09 -20.92 -9.34
N GLY A 127 0.86 -21.12 -8.42
CA GLY A 127 2.28 -21.24 -8.76
C GLY A 127 3.00 -19.91 -9.05
N ILE A 128 2.31 -18.77 -8.96
CA ILE A 128 2.90 -17.45 -9.20
C ILE A 128 3.07 -16.73 -7.87
N LEU A 129 4.24 -16.17 -7.65
CA LEU A 129 4.56 -15.29 -6.51
C LEU A 129 5.34 -14.07 -7.02
N PRO A 130 5.16 -12.88 -6.43
CA PRO A 130 6.00 -11.72 -6.70
C PRO A 130 7.40 -11.93 -6.12
N ASP A 131 8.37 -11.16 -6.57
CA ASP A 131 9.65 -11.06 -5.89
C ASP A 131 9.45 -10.31 -4.55
N PHE A 132 9.90 -10.92 -3.47
CA PHE A 132 9.78 -10.33 -2.13
C PHE A 132 11.07 -10.47 -1.32
N LYS A 133 11.17 -9.67 -0.26
CA LYS A 133 12.23 -9.75 0.74
C LYS A 133 11.63 -10.04 2.11
N SER A 134 12.38 -10.83 2.90
CA SER A 134 12.07 -11.06 4.32
C SER A 134 12.67 -9.94 5.16
N ASN A 135 11.87 -9.33 6.02
CA ASN A 135 12.27 -8.19 6.82
C ASN A 135 11.88 -8.43 8.28
N ILE A 136 12.79 -8.26 9.20
CA ILE A 136 12.50 -8.30 10.64
C ILE A 136 11.80 -6.99 11.01
N LEU A 137 10.52 -7.05 11.38
CA LEU A 137 9.67 -5.87 11.55
C LEU A 137 10.28 -4.80 12.46
N LYS A 138 10.78 -5.18 13.63
CA LYS A 138 11.34 -4.25 14.61
C LYS A 138 12.69 -3.62 14.19
N GLU A 139 13.37 -4.21 13.20
CA GLU A 139 14.66 -3.73 12.69
C GLU A 139 14.49 -2.75 11.52
N LEU A 140 13.29 -2.61 10.98
CA LEU A 140 12.99 -1.61 9.98
C LEU A 140 13.21 -0.20 10.55
N PRO A 141 14.03 0.67 9.94
CA PRO A 141 14.41 1.96 10.51
C PRO A 141 13.23 2.82 11.00
N PRO A 142 12.10 2.95 10.27
CA PRO A 142 10.95 3.71 10.76
C PRO A 142 10.30 3.06 12.00
N VAL A 143 10.30 1.73 12.10
CA VAL A 143 9.73 0.98 13.22
C VAL A 143 10.64 1.05 14.44
N ALA A 144 11.94 0.84 14.24
CA ALA A 144 12.96 0.97 15.29
C ALA A 144 12.92 2.38 15.92
N GLY A 145 12.73 3.43 15.13
CA GLY A 145 12.55 4.78 15.61
C GLY A 145 11.37 4.92 16.57
N LEU A 146 10.20 4.37 16.23
CA LEU A 146 9.01 4.40 17.10
C LEU A 146 9.23 3.64 18.40
N ILE A 147 9.93 2.50 18.35
CA ILE A 147 10.28 1.72 19.55
C ILE A 147 11.23 2.52 20.43
N ALA A 148 12.27 3.11 19.87
CA ALA A 148 13.26 3.90 20.59
C ALA A 148 12.65 5.13 21.30
N HIS A 149 11.61 5.74 20.71
CA HIS A 149 10.88 6.86 21.30
C HIS A 149 9.76 6.42 22.27
N GLY A 150 9.57 5.11 22.48
CA GLY A 150 8.52 4.59 23.37
C GLY A 150 7.10 4.71 22.81
N GLU A 151 6.95 5.03 21.51
CA GLU A 151 5.66 5.17 20.84
C GLU A 151 5.06 3.82 20.42
N LEU A 152 5.90 2.80 20.26
CA LEU A 152 5.51 1.45 19.88
C LEU A 152 6.19 0.42 20.79
N MET A 153 5.39 -0.49 21.32
CA MET A 153 5.86 -1.65 22.09
C MET A 153 5.53 -2.91 21.29
N LEU A 154 6.55 -3.63 20.88
CA LEU A 154 6.41 -4.94 20.25
C LEU A 154 7.01 -6.03 21.17
N PRO A 155 6.51 -7.29 21.08
CA PRO A 155 7.11 -8.41 21.80
C PRO A 155 8.60 -8.58 21.47
N TYR A 156 9.34 -9.25 22.35
CA TYR A 156 10.76 -9.56 22.10
C TYR A 156 10.96 -10.44 20.87
N THR A 157 10.06 -11.39 20.63
CA THR A 157 10.02 -12.17 19.39
C THR A 157 9.62 -11.28 18.25
N SER A 158 10.40 -11.30 17.18
CA SER A 158 10.18 -10.44 16.03
C SER A 158 9.49 -11.18 14.91
N SER A 159 8.47 -10.55 14.36
CA SER A 159 7.79 -11.07 13.18
C SER A 159 8.62 -10.79 11.92
N ILE A 160 8.69 -11.77 11.03
CA ILE A 160 9.32 -11.64 9.72
C ILE A 160 8.24 -11.28 8.70
N VAL A 161 8.27 -10.04 8.23
CA VAL A 161 7.34 -9.53 7.21
C VAL A 161 7.92 -9.81 5.83
N LEU A 162 7.15 -10.50 5.00
CA LEU A 162 7.45 -10.69 3.59
C LEU A 162 6.90 -9.50 2.82
N ALA A 163 7.74 -8.70 2.21
CA ALA A 163 7.33 -7.51 1.47
C ALA A 163 7.83 -7.53 0.03
N GLU A 164 7.00 -7.13 -0.91
CA GLU A 164 7.37 -6.99 -2.32
C GLU A 164 8.58 -6.09 -2.49
N THR A 165 9.40 -6.41 -3.49
CA THR A 165 10.50 -5.54 -3.89
C THR A 165 10.00 -4.22 -4.47
N PRO A 166 10.81 -3.14 -4.47
CA PRO A 166 10.43 -1.87 -5.10
C PRO A 166 10.01 -2.04 -6.57
N GLN A 167 10.63 -2.98 -7.28
CA GLN A 167 10.31 -3.30 -8.67
C GLN A 167 8.90 -3.85 -8.83
N GLU A 168 8.49 -4.76 -7.94
CA GLU A 168 7.13 -5.31 -7.93
C GLU A 168 6.10 -4.23 -7.60
N ILE A 169 6.38 -3.40 -6.57
CA ILE A 169 5.48 -2.30 -6.19
C ILE A 169 5.35 -1.27 -7.31
N LEU A 170 6.46 -0.97 -8.03
CA LEU A 170 6.41 -0.09 -9.20
C LEU A 170 5.47 -0.66 -10.26
N SER A 171 5.60 -1.95 -10.56
CA SER A 171 4.74 -2.63 -11.54
C SER A 171 3.26 -2.63 -11.15
N ASP A 172 2.93 -2.77 -9.85
CA ASP A 172 1.56 -2.61 -9.35
C ASP A 172 1.04 -1.17 -9.48
N LYS A 173 1.91 -0.18 -9.30
CA LYS A 173 1.54 1.22 -9.52
C LYS A 173 1.25 1.50 -11.00
N ILE A 174 2.02 0.89 -11.91
CA ILE A 174 1.73 0.96 -13.35
C ILE A 174 0.40 0.28 -13.67
N ARG A 175 0.16 -0.94 -13.15
CA ARG A 175 -1.15 -1.60 -13.25
C ARG A 175 -2.27 -0.66 -12.78
N ALA A 176 -2.13 -0.07 -11.61
CA ALA A 176 -3.12 0.82 -11.02
C ALA A 176 -3.37 2.10 -11.84
N LEU A 177 -2.36 2.66 -12.50
CA LEU A 177 -2.50 3.81 -13.40
C LEU A 177 -3.45 3.51 -14.57
N TYR A 178 -3.36 2.32 -15.15
CA TYR A 178 -4.18 1.94 -16.31
C TYR A 178 -5.51 1.31 -15.95
N GLU A 179 -5.60 0.56 -14.83
CA GLU A 179 -6.80 -0.18 -14.44
C GLU A 179 -7.83 0.68 -13.71
N ARG A 180 -7.40 1.62 -12.86
CA ARG A 180 -8.33 2.41 -12.06
C ARG A 180 -9.11 3.41 -12.91
N ARG A 181 -10.44 3.48 -12.67
CA ARG A 181 -11.31 4.45 -13.32
C ARG A 181 -10.92 5.91 -13.01
N TYR A 182 -10.44 6.19 -11.80
CA TYR A 182 -10.04 7.53 -11.36
C TYR A 182 -8.54 7.57 -11.06
N ILE A 183 -7.90 8.66 -11.43
CA ILE A 183 -6.51 8.93 -11.07
C ILE A 183 -6.43 9.12 -9.56
N LYS A 184 -5.39 8.59 -8.96
CA LYS A 184 -5.03 8.86 -7.57
C LYS A 184 -3.67 9.54 -7.52
N GLY A 185 -3.65 10.78 -7.03
CA GLY A 185 -2.43 11.58 -6.94
C GLY A 185 -1.30 10.89 -6.17
N ARG A 186 -1.64 10.09 -5.15
CA ARG A 186 -0.67 9.31 -4.38
C ARG A 186 0.07 8.24 -5.20
N ASP A 187 -0.50 7.71 -6.30
CA ASP A 187 0.21 6.76 -7.16
C ASP A 187 1.33 7.45 -7.95
N PHE A 188 1.13 8.72 -8.34
CA PHE A 188 2.19 9.54 -8.95
C PHE A 188 3.34 9.81 -7.97
N TYR A 189 3.02 10.14 -6.73
CA TYR A 189 4.01 10.31 -5.66
C TYR A 189 4.80 9.02 -5.43
N ASP A 190 4.11 7.87 -5.34
CA ASP A 190 4.75 6.57 -5.12
C ASP A 190 5.69 6.19 -6.26
N ILE A 191 5.27 6.36 -7.51
CA ILE A 191 6.11 6.09 -8.68
C ILE A 191 7.35 6.98 -8.65
N TRP A 192 7.18 8.28 -8.40
CA TRP A 192 8.31 9.20 -8.27
C TRP A 192 9.26 8.76 -7.14
N TRP A 193 8.72 8.39 -5.98
CA TRP A 193 9.51 7.93 -4.84
C TRP A 193 10.33 6.69 -5.19
N ILE A 194 9.71 5.68 -5.78
CA ILE A 194 10.36 4.42 -6.16
C ILE A 194 11.47 4.67 -7.18
N VAL A 195 11.20 5.49 -8.19
CA VAL A 195 12.18 5.74 -9.26
C VAL A 195 13.34 6.59 -8.76
N ASN A 196 13.06 7.69 -8.04
CA ASN A 196 14.07 8.68 -7.71
C ASN A 196 14.75 8.47 -6.34
N GLN A 197 14.06 7.86 -5.37
CA GLN A 197 14.64 7.64 -4.04
C GLN A 197 15.13 6.20 -3.84
N LEU A 198 14.48 5.23 -4.48
CA LEU A 198 14.91 3.83 -4.43
C LEU A 198 15.69 3.40 -5.69
N ASN A 199 15.95 4.32 -6.61
CA ASN A 199 16.71 4.10 -7.85
C ASN A 199 16.21 2.88 -8.65
N THR A 200 14.88 2.72 -8.73
CA THR A 200 14.25 1.58 -9.40
C THR A 200 13.79 1.98 -10.80
N SER A 201 14.29 1.29 -11.81
CA SER A 201 13.89 1.53 -13.21
C SER A 201 12.68 0.68 -13.59
N PRO A 202 11.76 1.17 -14.48
CA PRO A 202 10.68 0.35 -15.00
C PRO A 202 11.24 -0.82 -15.84
N ASP A 203 10.62 -1.97 -15.70
CA ASP A 203 10.92 -3.23 -16.37
C ASP A 203 9.64 -3.81 -16.96
N TRP A 204 9.62 -4.00 -18.28
CA TRP A 204 8.44 -4.50 -18.98
C TRP A 204 8.11 -5.94 -18.60
N THR A 205 9.09 -6.81 -18.51
CA THR A 205 8.89 -8.22 -18.16
C THR A 205 8.18 -8.34 -16.79
N LYS A 206 8.66 -7.60 -15.80
CA LYS A 206 8.03 -7.55 -14.47
C LYS A 206 6.64 -6.92 -14.52
N THR A 207 6.46 -5.83 -15.25
CA THR A 207 5.16 -5.19 -15.41
C THR A 207 4.16 -6.12 -16.08
N GLN A 208 4.54 -6.80 -17.16
CA GLN A 208 3.68 -7.76 -17.86
C GLN A 208 3.28 -8.94 -16.96
N GLN A 209 4.23 -9.50 -16.19
CA GLN A 209 3.92 -10.52 -15.18
C GLN A 209 2.90 -10.00 -14.18
N LYS A 210 3.06 -8.77 -13.70
CA LYS A 210 2.17 -8.14 -12.72
C LYS A 210 0.75 -7.92 -13.27
N LEU A 211 0.60 -7.53 -14.52
CA LEU A 211 -0.70 -7.39 -15.18
C LEU A 211 -1.46 -8.72 -15.26
N SER A 212 -0.77 -9.84 -15.31
CA SER A 212 -1.35 -11.17 -15.55
C SER A 212 -1.38 -12.09 -14.34
N MET A 213 -0.66 -11.79 -13.23
CA MET A 213 -0.46 -12.72 -12.11
C MET A 213 -1.67 -12.89 -11.19
N TYR A 214 -2.56 -11.92 -11.16
CA TYR A 214 -3.74 -11.95 -10.29
C TYR A 214 -4.86 -12.81 -10.86
N LYS A 215 -5.67 -13.43 -10.00
CA LYS A 215 -6.91 -14.09 -10.42
C LYS A 215 -7.96 -13.10 -10.92
N THR A 216 -7.96 -11.88 -10.35
CA THR A 216 -8.76 -10.78 -10.91
C THR A 216 -8.14 -10.32 -12.22
N VAL A 217 -8.91 -10.42 -13.30
CA VAL A 217 -8.45 -10.06 -14.64
C VAL A 217 -8.18 -8.55 -14.69
N PHE A 218 -7.04 -8.17 -15.27
CA PHE A 218 -6.71 -6.79 -15.58
C PHE A 218 -7.61 -6.28 -16.71
N VAL A 219 -8.26 -5.14 -16.49
CA VAL A 219 -9.09 -4.45 -17.48
C VAL A 219 -8.68 -2.99 -17.52
N PRO A 220 -8.03 -2.51 -18.58
CA PRO A 220 -7.59 -1.13 -18.66
C PRO A 220 -8.77 -0.17 -18.78
N SER A 221 -8.74 0.92 -18.03
CA SER A 221 -9.68 2.03 -18.11
C SER A 221 -9.12 3.19 -18.96
N ARG A 222 -7.87 3.09 -19.42
CA ARG A 222 -7.15 4.12 -20.16
C ARG A 222 -6.35 3.51 -21.29
N GLY A 223 -6.34 4.21 -22.43
CA GLY A 223 -5.50 3.84 -23.58
C GLY A 223 -4.01 4.10 -23.32
N PRO A 224 -3.13 3.51 -24.16
CA PRO A 224 -1.68 3.57 -23.97
C PRO A 224 -1.11 4.99 -23.94
N GLY A 225 -1.66 5.92 -24.74
CA GLY A 225 -1.18 7.30 -24.84
C GLY A 225 -1.61 8.25 -23.72
N TYR A 226 -2.52 7.84 -22.82
CA TYR A 226 -3.17 8.73 -21.86
C TYR A 226 -2.20 9.58 -21.02
N PHE A 227 -1.12 9.01 -20.50
CA PHE A 227 -0.14 9.74 -19.68
C PHE A 227 0.89 10.51 -20.50
N GLN A 228 0.89 10.36 -21.83
CA GLN A 228 1.74 11.13 -22.75
C GLN A 228 1.03 12.39 -23.25
N ASP A 229 -0.30 12.38 -23.26
CA ASP A 229 -1.12 13.48 -23.74
C ASP A 229 -1.14 14.65 -22.74
N ASN A 230 -1.00 15.87 -23.28
CA ASN A 230 -1.12 17.09 -22.48
C ASN A 230 -2.58 17.38 -22.07
N ALA A 231 -3.58 16.82 -22.76
CA ALA A 231 -4.97 16.98 -22.41
C ALA A 231 -5.31 16.38 -21.02
N SER A 232 -4.59 15.36 -20.58
CA SER A 232 -4.74 14.74 -19.25
C SER A 232 -4.08 15.53 -18.12
N ALA A 233 -3.27 16.53 -18.41
CA ALA A 233 -2.45 17.24 -17.43
C ALA A 233 -3.28 17.94 -16.35
N SER A 234 -4.42 18.56 -16.72
CA SER A 234 -5.31 19.24 -15.77
C SER A 234 -5.91 18.26 -14.77
N GLU A 235 -6.47 17.13 -15.25
CA GLU A 235 -7.05 16.07 -14.42
C GLU A 235 -6.00 15.49 -13.44
N ILE A 236 -4.77 15.31 -13.91
CA ILE A 236 -3.67 14.80 -13.08
C ILE A 236 -3.36 15.80 -11.95
N VAL A 237 -3.20 17.08 -12.26
CA VAL A 237 -2.92 18.12 -11.24
C VAL A 237 -4.06 18.22 -10.24
N GLU A 238 -5.31 18.21 -10.68
CA GLU A 238 -6.49 18.23 -9.81
C GLU A 238 -6.51 17.02 -8.87
N SER A 239 -6.16 15.84 -9.38
CA SER A 239 -6.04 14.61 -8.57
C SER A 239 -4.92 14.71 -7.52
N LEU A 240 -3.77 15.27 -7.87
CA LEU A 240 -2.66 15.52 -6.95
C LEU A 240 -3.07 16.48 -5.83
N GLU A 241 -3.71 17.61 -6.18
CA GLU A 241 -4.21 18.59 -5.21
C GLU A 241 -5.32 18.04 -4.30
N ALA A 242 -6.16 17.17 -4.81
CA ALA A 242 -7.24 16.56 -4.03
C ALA A 242 -6.74 15.45 -3.08
N ASP A 243 -5.73 14.69 -3.47
CA ASP A 243 -5.32 13.46 -2.77
C ASP A 243 -4.15 13.70 -1.80
N LEU A 244 -3.06 14.36 -2.24
CA LEU A 244 -1.83 14.49 -1.45
C LEU A 244 -1.96 15.22 -0.10
N PRO A 245 -2.84 16.24 0.09
CA PRO A 245 -3.03 16.88 1.40
C PRO A 245 -3.50 15.94 2.51
N ARG A 246 -3.99 14.75 2.16
CA ARG A 246 -4.41 13.72 3.12
C ARG A 246 -3.26 12.85 3.61
N PHE A 247 -2.18 12.80 2.86
CA PHE A 247 -1.10 11.83 3.02
C PHE A 247 0.27 12.45 3.29
N LEU A 248 0.42 13.76 3.08
CA LEU A 248 1.67 14.46 3.30
C LEU A 248 1.53 15.54 4.37
N PRO A 249 2.54 15.71 5.24
CA PRO A 249 2.64 16.88 6.11
C PRO A 249 2.62 18.18 5.29
N GLY A 250 2.04 19.24 5.84
CA GLY A 250 1.87 20.51 5.13
C GLY A 250 3.17 21.13 4.61
N SER A 251 4.27 21.01 5.37
CA SER A 251 5.59 21.48 4.96
C SER A 251 6.15 20.75 3.74
N VAL A 252 5.99 19.42 3.71
CA VAL A 252 6.43 18.59 2.58
C VAL A 252 5.56 18.87 1.36
N LEU A 253 4.24 18.96 1.55
CA LEU A 253 3.30 19.27 0.47
C LEU A 253 3.60 20.63 -0.18
N ALA A 254 3.92 21.65 0.62
CA ALA A 254 4.24 23.00 0.14
C ALA A 254 5.43 22.99 -0.84
N GLN A 255 6.48 22.21 -0.55
CA GLN A 255 7.64 22.08 -1.43
C GLN A 255 7.25 21.52 -2.82
N HIS A 256 6.38 20.51 -2.85
CA HIS A 256 5.94 19.91 -4.11
C HIS A 256 4.96 20.79 -4.90
N ARG A 257 4.20 21.64 -4.22
CA ARG A 257 3.27 22.60 -4.84
C ARG A 257 3.96 23.73 -5.60
N GLN A 258 5.16 24.14 -5.17
CA GLN A 258 5.89 25.25 -5.79
C GLN A 258 6.06 25.07 -7.31
N ASN A 259 6.30 23.85 -7.78
CA ASN A 259 6.43 23.54 -9.19
C ASN A 259 5.20 22.79 -9.78
N LYS A 260 4.03 22.92 -9.15
CA LYS A 260 2.77 22.27 -9.57
C LYS A 260 2.94 20.76 -9.79
N TYR A 261 3.73 20.09 -8.94
CA TYR A 261 4.01 18.64 -9.00
C TYR A 261 4.65 18.16 -10.30
N GLN A 262 5.30 19.02 -11.08
CA GLN A 262 5.83 18.69 -12.40
C GLN A 262 6.80 17.50 -12.36
N HIS A 263 7.62 17.38 -11.32
CA HIS A 263 8.53 16.25 -11.14
C HIS A 263 7.81 14.90 -11.02
N PHE A 264 6.63 14.82 -10.39
CA PHE A 264 5.82 13.59 -10.35
C PHE A 264 5.27 13.27 -11.74
N ILE A 265 4.69 14.26 -12.41
CA ILE A 265 4.12 14.13 -13.74
C ILE A 265 5.18 13.69 -14.75
N GLN A 266 6.34 14.33 -14.74
CA GLN A 266 7.45 13.99 -15.62
C GLN A 266 7.98 12.57 -15.39
N THR A 267 8.13 12.16 -14.12
CA THR A 267 8.55 10.79 -13.81
C THR A 267 7.54 9.77 -14.37
N VAL A 268 6.23 9.98 -14.17
CA VAL A 268 5.22 9.07 -14.71
C VAL A 268 5.24 9.05 -16.24
N LYS A 269 5.38 10.21 -16.90
CA LYS A 269 5.53 10.28 -18.36
C LYS A 269 6.75 9.47 -18.83
N GLN A 270 7.91 9.63 -18.22
CA GLN A 270 9.13 8.90 -18.58
C GLN A 270 8.99 7.40 -18.38
N VAL A 271 8.44 6.98 -17.23
CA VAL A 271 8.21 5.56 -16.89
C VAL A 271 7.27 4.92 -17.90
N THR A 272 6.13 5.56 -18.16
CA THR A 272 5.14 5.01 -19.10
C THR A 272 5.62 5.05 -20.54
N ALA A 273 6.33 6.09 -20.99
CA ALA A 273 6.92 6.15 -22.32
C ALA A 273 7.86 4.97 -22.57
N ARG A 274 8.80 4.73 -21.62
CA ARG A 274 9.73 3.60 -21.71
C ARG A 274 9.02 2.25 -21.78
N LEU A 275 7.99 2.03 -20.97
CA LEU A 275 7.23 0.78 -21.01
C LEU A 275 6.42 0.62 -22.31
N LEU A 276 5.88 1.73 -22.84
CA LEU A 276 5.18 1.71 -24.13
C LEU A 276 6.08 1.31 -25.30
N GLU A 277 7.34 1.72 -25.27
CA GLU A 277 8.36 1.30 -26.25
C GLU A 277 8.76 -0.18 -26.11
N GLN A 278 8.65 -0.72 -24.88
CA GLN A 278 9.06 -2.09 -24.56
C GLN A 278 7.95 -3.14 -24.78
N GLY A 279 6.69 -2.75 -25.02
CA GLY A 279 5.59 -3.67 -25.30
C GLY A 279 4.28 -3.39 -24.58
N LEU A 280 4.24 -2.43 -23.64
CA LEU A 280 2.99 -2.08 -22.93
C LEU A 280 1.90 -1.58 -23.90
N ARG A 281 2.30 -0.89 -25.00
CA ARG A 281 1.37 -0.38 -26.01
C ARG A 281 0.56 -1.52 -26.66
N ASP A 282 1.25 -2.54 -27.12
CA ASP A 282 0.63 -3.67 -27.80
C ASP A 282 -0.25 -4.44 -26.81
N TYR A 283 0.25 -4.68 -25.61
CA TYR A 283 -0.53 -5.33 -24.55
C TYR A 283 -1.84 -4.61 -24.22
N LEU A 284 -1.84 -3.27 -24.12
CA LEU A 284 -3.04 -2.48 -23.82
C LEU A 284 -4.03 -2.41 -24.97
N ASN A 285 -3.58 -2.61 -26.22
CA ASN A 285 -4.44 -2.65 -27.39
C ASN A 285 -5.10 -4.04 -27.57
N ASP A 286 -4.47 -5.10 -27.06
CA ASP A 286 -4.91 -6.50 -27.21
C ASP A 286 -5.90 -6.95 -26.11
N VAL A 287 -6.02 -6.20 -25.02
CA VAL A 287 -6.88 -6.46 -23.85
C VAL A 287 -8.11 -5.55 -23.88
#